data_6a6451be32fe713de4d44d00faf41bad
#
_entry.id   6a6451be32fe713de4d44d00faf41bad
#
_cell.length_a   1.000
_cell.length_b   1.000
_cell.length_c   1.000
_cell.angle_alpha   90.00
_cell.angle_beta   90.00
_cell.angle_gamma   90.00
#
_symmetry.space_group_name_H-M   'P 1'
#
loop_
_entity.id
_entity.type
_entity.pdbx_description
1 polymer ?
#
loop_
_entity_poly.entity_id
_entity_poly.type
_entity_poly.pdbx_seq_one_letter_code
_entity_poly.pdbx_strand_id
1 'polypeptide(L)'
;TMLACKRGKCDMLAVDYLQLISAPVEKGGTTDEAIGRNINALKDLAVRCNIPVIVVSQMNREIEHRAGKAKIPVLSDLRNSGVIEQTSDVVMFVYRPDRLGITKDQDTGENLVGIAKLLLLKNRNGGIGHANFRHNKTFTKLWDFISFNKKKSKIQQIYPDQ
;
A
#
# COMPACT_ATOMS: atom_id res chain seq x y z
N THR A 1 -14.03 -7.69 -17.11
CA THR A 1 -14.33 -7.22 -15.72
C THR A 1 -15.63 -6.41 -15.70
N MET A 2 -15.76 -5.33 -16.51
CA MET A 2 -16.97 -4.50 -16.54
C MET A 2 -18.26 -5.29 -16.80
N LEU A 3 -18.21 -6.28 -17.70
CA LEU A 3 -19.36 -7.16 -17.96
C LEU A 3 -19.73 -8.04 -16.77
N ALA A 4 -18.72 -8.53 -16.03
CA ALA A 4 -18.95 -9.32 -14.81
C ALA A 4 -19.58 -8.47 -13.70
N CYS A 5 -19.10 -7.22 -13.54
CA CYS A 5 -19.67 -6.28 -12.56
C CYS A 5 -21.13 -5.93 -12.90
N LYS A 6 -21.41 -5.61 -14.15
CA LYS A 6 -22.79 -5.32 -14.60
C LYS A 6 -23.76 -6.50 -14.42
N ARG A 7 -23.25 -7.74 -14.39
CA ARG A 7 -24.04 -8.96 -14.13
C ARG A 7 -24.13 -9.32 -12.65
N GLY A 8 -23.64 -8.48 -11.74
CA GLY A 8 -23.60 -8.76 -10.30
C GLY A 8 -22.71 -9.96 -9.92
N LYS A 9 -21.68 -10.24 -10.72
CA LYS A 9 -20.74 -11.36 -10.51
C LYS A 9 -19.38 -10.92 -10.00
N CYS A 10 -19.22 -9.65 -9.62
CA CYS A 10 -17.96 -9.09 -9.16
C CYS A 10 -18.24 -7.99 -8.14
N ASP A 11 -17.89 -8.23 -6.89
CA ASP A 11 -18.08 -7.30 -5.77
C ASP A 11 -16.79 -6.55 -5.42
N MET A 12 -15.66 -7.01 -5.91
CA MET A 12 -14.34 -6.40 -5.73
C MET A 12 -13.41 -6.80 -6.86
N LEU A 13 -12.51 -5.92 -7.25
CA LEU A 13 -11.41 -6.21 -8.17
C LEU A 13 -10.07 -6.07 -7.45
N ALA A 14 -9.21 -7.09 -7.55
CA ALA A 14 -7.81 -7.01 -7.15
C ALA A 14 -6.91 -7.14 -8.39
N VAL A 15 -5.91 -6.27 -8.49
CA VAL A 15 -4.94 -6.23 -9.59
C VAL A 15 -3.54 -6.42 -9.00
N ASP A 16 -2.89 -7.52 -9.36
CA ASP A 16 -1.50 -7.81 -8.97
C ASP A 16 -0.65 -8.01 -10.24
N TYR A 17 0.12 -7.04 -10.63
CA TYR A 17 0.29 -5.68 -10.15
C TYR A 17 0.15 -4.69 -11.33
N LEU A 18 0.02 -3.38 -11.02
CA LEU A 18 -0.32 -2.34 -11.99
C LEU A 18 0.59 -2.32 -13.23
N GLN A 19 1.91 -2.48 -13.02
CA GLN A 19 2.91 -2.39 -14.08
C GLN A 19 2.89 -3.57 -15.07
N LEU A 20 2.15 -4.67 -14.77
CA LEU A 20 1.93 -5.78 -15.70
C LEU A 20 0.74 -5.54 -16.64
N ILE A 21 -0.08 -4.55 -16.39
CA ILE A 21 -1.17 -4.22 -17.30
C ILE A 21 -0.54 -3.63 -18.56
N SER A 22 -0.62 -4.39 -19.66
CA SER A 22 -0.18 -3.91 -20.96
C SER A 22 -1.09 -2.78 -21.44
N ALA A 23 -0.55 -1.58 -21.57
CA ALA A 23 -1.20 -0.49 -22.28
C ALA A 23 -0.35 -0.16 -23.51
N PRO A 24 -0.96 0.06 -24.68
CA PRO A 24 -0.23 0.53 -25.83
C PRO A 24 0.50 1.83 -25.48
N VAL A 25 1.82 1.83 -25.65
CA VAL A 25 2.59 3.08 -25.59
C VAL A 25 2.39 3.75 -26.93
N GLU A 26 1.77 4.90 -26.93
CA GLU A 26 1.60 5.68 -28.17
C GLU A 26 2.96 6.09 -28.72
N LYS A 27 3.03 6.31 -30.03
CA LYS A 27 4.29 6.68 -30.70
C LYS A 27 4.82 7.99 -30.09
N GLY A 28 5.95 7.90 -29.38
CA GLY A 28 6.53 9.02 -28.62
C GLY A 28 6.07 9.14 -27.16
N GLY A 29 5.16 8.31 -26.68
CA GLY A 29 4.71 8.28 -25.27
C GLY A 29 5.67 7.54 -24.34
N THR A 30 5.52 7.76 -23.05
CA THR A 30 6.31 7.15 -21.98
C THR A 30 5.57 6.00 -21.31
N THR A 31 6.34 5.11 -20.65
CA THR A 31 5.76 4.06 -19.78
C THR A 31 4.92 4.67 -18.65
N ASP A 32 5.31 5.83 -18.14
CA ASP A 32 4.64 6.52 -17.05
C ASP A 32 3.26 7.02 -17.46
N GLU A 33 3.12 7.53 -18.68
CA GLU A 33 1.81 7.90 -19.24
C GLU A 33 0.90 6.67 -19.44
N ALA A 34 1.47 5.53 -19.86
CA ALA A 34 0.71 4.29 -19.98
C ALA A 34 0.20 3.81 -18.62
N ILE A 35 1.02 3.87 -17.57
CA ILE A 35 0.61 3.56 -16.19
C ILE A 35 -0.47 4.54 -15.71
N GLY A 36 -0.32 5.83 -16.03
CA GLY A 36 -1.32 6.85 -15.73
C GLY A 36 -2.69 6.55 -16.37
N ARG A 37 -2.71 6.14 -17.63
CA ARG A 37 -3.95 5.70 -18.29
C ARG A 37 -4.57 4.48 -17.62
N ASN A 38 -3.74 3.50 -17.22
CA ASN A 38 -4.23 2.29 -16.56
C ASN A 38 -4.88 2.58 -15.21
N ILE A 39 -4.24 3.39 -14.37
CA ILE A 39 -4.78 3.70 -13.04
C ILE A 39 -6.07 4.52 -13.14
N ASN A 40 -6.15 5.46 -14.09
CA ASN A 40 -7.37 6.22 -14.34
C ASN A 40 -8.51 5.34 -14.87
N ALA A 41 -8.22 4.38 -15.75
CA ALA A 41 -9.21 3.42 -16.24
C ALA A 41 -9.73 2.49 -15.12
N LEU A 42 -8.86 2.09 -14.19
CA LEU A 42 -9.25 1.31 -13.00
C LEU A 42 -10.12 2.13 -12.04
N LYS A 43 -9.79 3.42 -11.85
CA LYS A 43 -10.62 4.33 -11.05
C LYS A 43 -12.00 4.52 -11.66
N ASP A 44 -12.07 4.75 -12.97
CA ASP A 44 -13.33 4.90 -13.70
C ASP A 44 -14.18 3.61 -13.61
N LEU A 45 -13.56 2.44 -13.71
CA LEU A 45 -14.22 1.16 -13.51
C LEU A 45 -14.78 1.03 -12.08
N ALA A 46 -14.01 1.39 -11.05
CA ALA A 46 -14.45 1.36 -9.67
C ALA A 46 -15.72 2.19 -9.46
N VAL A 47 -15.73 3.42 -10.00
CA VAL A 47 -16.87 4.34 -9.91
C VAL A 47 -18.08 3.81 -10.70
N ARG A 48 -17.90 3.41 -11.97
CA ARG A 48 -19.01 2.94 -12.82
C ARG A 48 -19.64 1.65 -12.37
N CYS A 49 -18.86 0.76 -11.77
CA CYS A 49 -19.35 -0.52 -11.27
C CYS A 49 -19.75 -0.46 -9.78
N ASN A 50 -19.45 0.65 -9.11
CA ASN A 50 -19.64 0.83 -7.65
C ASN A 50 -19.04 -0.33 -6.84
N ILE A 51 -17.79 -0.68 -7.15
CA ILE A 51 -17.04 -1.72 -6.46
C ILE A 51 -15.68 -1.21 -5.98
N PRO A 52 -15.12 -1.71 -4.88
CA PRO A 52 -13.75 -1.43 -4.49
C PRO A 52 -12.77 -2.07 -5.49
N VAL A 53 -11.69 -1.32 -5.80
CA VAL A 53 -10.59 -1.80 -6.63
C VAL A 53 -9.30 -1.69 -5.81
N ILE A 54 -8.66 -2.83 -5.57
CA ILE A 54 -7.36 -2.92 -4.90
C ILE A 54 -6.29 -3.11 -5.97
N VAL A 55 -5.29 -2.24 -5.97
CA VAL A 55 -4.20 -2.28 -6.95
C VAL A 55 -2.87 -2.42 -6.22
N VAL A 56 -2.14 -3.50 -6.48
CA VAL A 56 -0.76 -3.64 -6.03
C VAL A 56 0.14 -2.86 -6.98
N SER A 57 1.07 -2.09 -6.44
CA SER A 57 2.06 -1.34 -7.21
C SER A 57 3.46 -1.55 -6.65
N GLN A 58 4.43 -1.66 -7.53
CA GLN A 58 5.82 -1.78 -7.14
C GLN A 58 6.35 -0.43 -6.64
N MET A 59 7.12 -0.48 -5.55
CA MET A 59 7.84 0.68 -5.02
C MET A 59 9.15 0.94 -5.80
N ASN A 60 9.63 2.18 -5.74
CA ASN A 60 10.96 2.53 -6.20
C ASN A 60 12.02 1.84 -5.31
N ARG A 61 13.05 1.24 -5.94
CA ARG A 61 14.13 0.56 -5.22
C ARG A 61 15.09 1.50 -4.51
N GLU A 62 15.03 2.79 -4.77
CA GLU A 62 15.89 3.79 -4.10
C GLU A 62 15.78 3.77 -2.57
N ILE A 63 14.64 3.33 -2.04
CA ILE A 63 14.45 3.16 -0.60
C ILE A 63 15.48 2.21 0.03
N GLU A 64 15.97 1.20 -0.72
CA GLU A 64 16.95 0.23 -0.24
C GLU A 64 18.32 0.89 0.01
N HIS A 65 18.63 1.95 -0.71
CA HIS A 65 19.90 2.70 -0.63
C HIS A 65 19.91 3.80 0.44
N ARG A 66 18.76 4.13 1.01
CA ARG A 66 18.66 5.12 2.09
C ARG A 66 19.22 4.57 3.40
N ALA A 67 19.51 5.44 4.37
CA ALA A 67 20.01 5.05 5.69
C ALA A 67 18.96 5.27 6.80
N GLY A 68 18.95 4.37 7.78
CA GLY A 68 18.17 4.51 9.02
C GLY A 68 16.70 4.81 8.79
N LYS A 69 16.17 5.85 9.44
CA LYS A 69 14.77 6.27 9.34
C LYS A 69 14.33 6.67 7.93
N ALA A 70 15.26 7.10 7.08
CA ALA A 70 14.97 7.41 5.68
C ALA A 70 14.51 6.19 4.86
N LYS A 71 14.67 4.97 5.38
CA LYS A 71 14.13 3.73 4.80
C LYS A 71 12.65 3.49 5.12
N ILE A 72 11.99 4.36 5.89
CA ILE A 72 10.55 4.29 6.06
C ILE A 72 9.89 4.77 4.76
N PRO A 73 8.95 4.00 4.17
CA PRO A 73 8.27 4.39 2.95
C PRO A 73 7.53 5.72 3.07
N VAL A 74 7.60 6.52 2.02
CA VAL A 74 6.85 7.76 1.85
C VAL A 74 6.11 7.74 0.50
N LEU A 75 5.14 8.62 0.30
CA LEU A 75 4.31 8.61 -0.92
C LEU A 75 5.14 8.76 -2.21
N SER A 76 6.23 9.52 -2.18
CA SER A 76 7.15 9.64 -3.33
C SER A 76 7.90 8.36 -3.69
N ASP A 77 7.83 7.31 -2.86
CA ASP A 77 8.41 6.00 -3.16
C ASP A 77 7.53 5.14 -4.07
N LEU A 78 6.31 5.55 -4.34
CA LEU A 78 5.52 4.96 -5.42
C LEU A 78 6.22 5.22 -6.75
N ARG A 79 6.51 4.18 -7.50
CA ARG A 79 6.99 4.33 -8.86
C ARG A 79 5.89 5.02 -9.68
N ASN A 80 6.23 6.12 -10.39
CA ASN A 80 5.28 7.00 -11.09
C ASN A 80 4.28 7.68 -10.14
N SER A 81 4.79 8.15 -9.01
CA SER A 81 4.05 8.53 -7.80
C SER A 81 2.93 9.54 -8.02
N GLY A 82 3.12 10.55 -8.86
CA GLY A 82 2.17 11.66 -8.97
C GLY A 82 0.77 11.22 -9.38
N VAL A 83 0.63 10.46 -10.47
CA VAL A 83 -0.69 10.04 -10.99
C VAL A 83 -1.32 8.99 -10.09
N ILE A 84 -0.54 8.00 -9.62
CA ILE A 84 -1.06 6.95 -8.73
C ILE A 84 -1.54 7.56 -7.43
N GLU A 85 -0.73 8.44 -6.84
CA GLU A 85 -1.10 9.14 -5.61
C GLU A 85 -2.36 9.98 -5.80
N GLN A 86 -2.43 10.81 -6.84
CA GLN A 86 -3.58 11.69 -7.07
C GLN A 86 -4.89 10.93 -7.31
N THR A 87 -4.83 9.83 -8.06
CA THR A 87 -6.01 9.05 -8.46
C THR A 87 -6.54 8.17 -7.34
N SER A 88 -5.67 7.63 -6.47
CA SER A 88 -6.05 6.72 -5.39
C SER A 88 -6.76 7.46 -4.25
N ASP A 89 -7.80 6.83 -3.68
CA ASP A 89 -8.47 7.33 -2.47
C ASP A 89 -7.69 6.98 -1.21
N VAL A 90 -7.06 5.80 -1.23
CA VAL A 90 -6.27 5.23 -0.13
C VAL A 90 -4.93 4.74 -0.67
N VAL A 91 -3.84 5.04 0.03
CA VAL A 91 -2.51 4.50 -0.27
C VAL A 91 -1.94 3.88 0.98
N MET A 92 -1.58 2.59 0.87
CA MET A 92 -0.98 1.82 1.95
C MET A 92 0.34 1.20 1.50
N PHE A 93 1.33 1.17 2.40
CA PHE A 93 2.60 0.48 2.18
C PHE A 93 2.77 -0.67 3.16
N VAL A 94 3.19 -1.81 2.66
CA VAL A 94 3.67 -2.92 3.50
C VAL A 94 5.15 -2.69 3.76
N TYR A 95 5.49 -2.31 4.99
CA TYR A 95 6.85 -2.01 5.40
C TYR A 95 7.42 -3.12 6.28
N ARG A 96 8.57 -3.66 5.90
CA ARG A 96 9.31 -4.69 6.62
C ARG A 96 10.70 -4.17 6.96
N PRO A 97 10.90 -3.64 8.20
CA PRO A 97 12.19 -3.11 8.64
C PRO A 97 13.32 -4.14 8.51
N ASP A 98 13.07 -5.37 8.95
CA ASP A 98 14.05 -6.47 8.95
C ASP A 98 14.57 -6.79 7.53
N ARG A 99 13.71 -6.67 6.50
CA ARG A 99 14.11 -6.85 5.09
C ARG A 99 15.09 -5.78 4.61
N LEU A 100 15.03 -4.60 5.20
CA LEU A 100 15.91 -3.46 4.91
C LEU A 100 17.11 -3.38 5.86
N GLY A 101 17.36 -4.44 6.67
CA GLY A 101 18.46 -4.53 7.62
C GLY A 101 18.23 -3.74 8.91
N ILE A 102 17.01 -3.26 9.18
CA ILE A 102 16.65 -2.52 10.38
C ILE A 102 16.07 -3.52 11.40
N THR A 103 16.87 -3.92 12.37
CA THR A 103 16.48 -4.91 13.38
C THR A 103 15.99 -4.31 14.69
N LYS A 104 16.24 -3.02 14.91
CA LYS A 104 15.81 -2.28 16.11
C LYS A 104 15.23 -0.94 15.71
N ASP A 105 14.19 -0.52 16.41
CA ASP A 105 13.66 0.82 16.33
C ASP A 105 14.67 1.81 16.92
N GLN A 106 14.95 2.90 16.22
CA GLN A 106 15.98 3.87 16.63
C GLN A 106 15.54 4.76 17.80
N ASP A 107 14.24 4.93 18.01
CA ASP A 107 13.70 5.78 19.05
C ASP A 107 13.38 4.98 20.33
N THR A 108 12.76 3.80 20.15
CA THR A 108 12.30 2.98 21.29
C THR A 108 13.25 1.85 21.66
N GLY A 109 14.19 1.49 20.77
CA GLY A 109 15.08 0.35 20.95
C GLY A 109 14.39 -1.01 20.78
N GLU A 110 13.10 -1.04 20.44
CA GLU A 110 12.33 -2.28 20.28
C GLU A 110 12.89 -3.15 19.16
N ASN A 111 12.82 -4.48 19.35
CA ASN A 111 13.21 -5.44 18.33
C ASN A 111 12.15 -5.49 17.22
N LEU A 112 12.58 -5.22 15.98
CA LEU A 112 11.73 -5.20 14.79
C LEU A 112 11.80 -6.47 13.95
N VAL A 113 12.59 -7.47 14.34
CA VAL A 113 12.70 -8.74 13.62
C VAL A 113 11.36 -9.48 13.66
N GLY A 114 10.85 -9.86 12.51
CA GLY A 114 9.55 -10.53 12.37
C GLY A 114 8.35 -9.58 12.57
N ILE A 115 8.59 -8.27 12.53
CA ILE A 115 7.54 -7.25 12.56
C ILE A 115 7.39 -6.65 11.16
N ALA A 116 6.16 -6.53 10.71
CA ALA A 116 5.81 -5.72 9.57
C ALA A 116 4.79 -4.64 9.97
N LYS A 117 4.78 -3.55 9.22
CA LYS A 117 3.87 -2.43 9.42
C LYS A 117 3.08 -2.20 8.14
N LEU A 118 1.78 -2.02 8.28
CA LEU A 118 0.93 -1.49 7.22
C LEU A 118 0.82 0.01 7.46
N LEU A 119 1.45 0.79 6.61
CA LEU A 119 1.48 2.25 6.72
C LEU A 119 0.38 2.82 5.84
N LEU A 120 -0.62 3.46 6.43
CA LEU A 120 -1.66 4.21 5.73
C LEU A 120 -1.18 5.64 5.55
N LEU A 121 -0.64 5.97 4.36
CA LEU A 121 -0.01 7.26 4.09
C LEU A 121 -0.93 8.24 3.37
N LYS A 122 -2.01 7.77 2.76
CA LYS A 122 -3.08 8.59 2.21
C LYS A 122 -4.42 7.95 2.50
N ASN A 123 -5.36 8.76 2.95
CA ASN A 123 -6.76 8.40 3.10
C ASN A 123 -7.61 9.65 2.82
N ARG A 124 -8.33 9.66 1.70
CA ARG A 124 -9.09 10.84 1.26
C ARG A 124 -10.21 11.22 2.21
N ASN A 125 -10.78 10.24 2.90
CA ASN A 125 -11.97 10.42 3.74
C ASN A 125 -11.69 10.13 5.23
N GLY A 126 -10.42 10.11 5.65
CA GLY A 126 -10.08 9.81 7.04
C GLY A 126 -8.62 10.12 7.40
N GLY A 127 -8.21 9.72 8.59
CA GLY A 127 -6.85 9.91 9.09
C GLY A 127 -5.83 8.97 8.44
N ILE A 128 -4.56 9.30 8.59
CA ILE A 128 -3.42 8.42 8.27
C ILE A 128 -2.90 7.75 9.54
N GLY A 129 -2.14 6.67 9.39
CA GLY A 129 -1.61 5.96 10.55
C GLY A 129 -0.90 4.66 10.17
N HIS A 130 -0.76 3.76 11.11
CA HIS A 130 -0.18 2.45 10.82
C HIS A 130 -0.75 1.36 11.74
N ALA A 131 -0.68 0.11 11.27
CA ALA A 131 -0.94 -1.09 12.04
C ALA A 131 0.30 -1.99 12.00
N ASN A 132 0.62 -2.60 13.14
CA ASN A 132 1.72 -3.57 13.24
C ASN A 132 1.15 -4.98 13.19
N PHE A 133 1.90 -5.89 12.60
CA PHE A 133 1.61 -7.32 12.60
C PHE A 133 2.91 -8.13 12.63
N ARG A 134 2.81 -9.40 13.03
CA ARG A 134 3.93 -10.33 13.02
C ARG A 134 3.93 -11.16 11.76
N HIS A 135 5.10 -11.61 11.35
CA HIS A 135 5.26 -12.54 10.24
C HIS A 135 6.31 -13.61 10.54
N ASN A 136 6.22 -14.76 9.87
CA ASN A 136 7.27 -15.77 9.87
C ASN A 136 8.44 -15.34 8.95
N LYS A 137 9.58 -16.05 9.05
CA LYS A 137 10.79 -15.74 8.26
C LYS A 137 10.53 -15.76 6.74
N THR A 138 9.65 -16.64 6.28
CA THR A 138 9.30 -16.79 4.86
C THR A 138 8.23 -15.81 4.38
N PHE A 139 7.64 -15.02 5.29
CA PHE A 139 6.54 -14.09 5.01
C PHE A 139 5.32 -14.76 4.35
N THR A 140 5.05 -16.00 4.69
CA THR A 140 3.89 -16.76 4.20
C THR A 140 2.72 -16.76 5.19
N LYS A 141 2.97 -16.35 6.43
CA LYS A 141 1.94 -16.23 7.48
C LYS A 141 2.07 -14.90 8.19
N LEU A 142 0.92 -14.28 8.43
CA LEU A 142 0.75 -13.04 9.17
C LEU A 142 -0.19 -13.30 10.33
N TRP A 143 0.02 -12.62 11.45
CA TRP A 143 -0.87 -12.65 12.60
C TRP A 143 -0.81 -11.33 13.36
N ASP A 144 -1.79 -11.11 14.21
CA ASP A 144 -1.93 -9.88 14.97
C ASP A 144 -0.70 -9.59 15.83
N PHE A 145 -0.37 -8.31 15.95
CA PHE A 145 0.65 -7.85 16.85
C PHE A 145 0.11 -7.83 18.28
N ILE A 146 0.35 -8.92 19.03
CA ILE A 146 0.03 -8.97 20.44
C ILE A 146 1.18 -8.30 21.19
N SER A 147 0.96 -7.10 21.72
CA SER A 147 1.89 -6.46 22.63
C SER A 147 1.92 -7.24 23.96
N PHE A 148 3.07 -7.78 24.32
CA PHE A 148 3.25 -8.47 25.61
C PHE A 148 3.23 -7.53 26.83
N ASN A 149 3.25 -6.21 26.62
CA ASN A 149 3.03 -5.25 27.66
C ASN A 149 1.52 -5.08 27.92
N LYS A 150 1.03 -5.68 29.00
CA LYS A 150 -0.33 -5.56 29.57
C LYS A 150 -0.72 -4.13 30.00
N LYS A 151 -0.30 -3.09 29.32
CA LYS A 151 -0.91 -1.77 29.41
C LYS A 151 -1.61 -1.51 28.09
N LYS A 152 -2.93 -1.79 28.11
CA LYS A 152 -3.95 -1.37 27.14
C LYS A 152 -3.38 -0.93 25.78
N SER A 153 -3.20 -1.88 24.86
CA SER A 153 -3.19 -1.53 23.46
C SER A 153 -4.57 -0.97 23.13
N LYS A 154 -4.74 0.31 23.28
CA LYS A 154 -5.74 1.01 22.50
C LYS A 154 -5.36 0.71 21.06
N ILE A 155 -6.16 -0.13 20.40
CA ILE A 155 -6.38 0.05 18.97
C ILE A 155 -6.77 1.51 18.90
N GLN A 156 -5.87 2.35 18.45
CA GLN A 156 -6.20 3.75 18.23
C GLN A 156 -7.23 3.70 17.12
N GLN A 157 -8.47 3.90 17.50
CA GLN A 157 -9.60 3.97 16.58
C GLN A 157 -9.22 4.98 15.50
N ILE A 158 -9.16 4.49 14.27
CA ILE A 158 -8.86 5.29 13.09
C ILE A 158 -10.00 6.29 12.82
N TYR A 159 -11.06 6.24 13.60
CA TYR A 159 -12.21 7.15 13.56
C TYR A 159 -12.31 7.90 14.89
N PRO A 160 -12.11 9.24 14.91
CA PRO A 160 -12.57 10.03 16.04
C PRO A 160 -14.11 9.92 16.08
N ASP A 161 -14.64 9.70 17.29
CA ASP A 161 -16.09 9.73 17.55
C ASP A 161 -16.72 10.98 16.90
N GLN A 162 -17.79 10.75 16.13
CA GLN A 162 -18.71 11.81 15.74
C GLN A 162 -19.58 12.15 16.96
#